data_3fa5753a538242813a662f72721e2b7f
#
_entry.id   3fa5753a538242813a662f72721e2b7f
#
_cell.length_a   1.000
_cell.length_b   1.000
_cell.length_c   1.000
_cell.angle_alpha   90.00
_cell.angle_beta   90.00
_cell.angle_gamma   90.00
#
_symmetry.space_group_name_H-M   'P 1'
#
loop_
_entity.id
_entity.type
_entity.pdbx_description
1 polymer ?
#
loop_
_entity_poly.entity_id
_entity_poly.type
_entity_poly.pdbx_seq_one_letter_code
_entity_poly.pdbx_strand_id
1 'polypeptide(L)' 'MNEHSPKFELVKNYYDKGQWKTKAVKNAVIKHWITAEEFKEIMGEDYE' A
#
# COMPACT_ATOMS: atom_id res chain seq x y z
N MET A 1 -12.85 -1.76 -14.60
CA MET A 1 -11.43 -1.48 -14.64
C MET A 1 -10.98 -0.83 -13.35
N ASN A 2 -10.03 -1.42 -12.72
CA ASN A 2 -9.55 -0.91 -11.44
C ASN A 2 -8.38 0.01 -11.67
N GLU A 3 -8.52 1.21 -11.16
CA GLU A 3 -7.43 2.15 -11.23
C GLU A 3 -6.90 2.37 -9.84
N HIS A 4 -5.67 2.01 -9.66
CA HIS A 4 -5.02 2.22 -8.38
C HIS A 4 -4.37 3.58 -8.35
N SER A 5 -4.02 4.00 -7.14
CA SER A 5 -3.31 5.25 -6.98
C SER A 5 -1.99 5.20 -7.74
N PRO A 6 -1.48 6.36 -8.15
CA PRO A 6 -0.21 6.37 -8.90
C PRO A 6 0.94 5.68 -8.18
N LYS A 7 0.91 5.69 -6.86
CA LYS A 7 1.98 5.08 -6.07
C LYS A 7 1.69 3.66 -5.67
N PHE A 8 0.56 3.12 -6.12
CA PHE A 8 0.17 1.79 -5.66
C PHE A 8 1.23 0.74 -5.99
N GLU A 9 1.66 0.70 -7.25
CA GLU A 9 2.64 -0.30 -7.65
C GLU A 9 3.98 -0.07 -6.99
N LEU A 10 4.33 1.19 -6.80
CA LEU A 10 5.58 1.50 -6.11
C LEU A 10 5.58 0.93 -4.71
N VAL A 11 4.50 1.20 -3.97
CA VAL A 11 4.39 0.72 -2.60
C VAL A 11 4.35 -0.80 -2.57
N LYS A 12 3.59 -1.40 -3.47
CA LYS A 12 3.48 -2.84 -3.52
C LYS A 12 4.84 -3.48 -3.79
N ASN A 13 5.60 -2.90 -4.72
CA ASN A 13 6.92 -3.44 -5.05
C ASN A 13 7.84 -3.37 -3.86
N TYR A 14 7.84 -2.25 -3.14
CA TYR A 14 8.70 -2.13 -1.97
C TYR A 14 8.34 -3.15 -0.91
N TYR A 15 7.04 -3.38 -0.75
CA TYR A 15 6.62 -4.36 0.24
C TYR A 15 7.02 -5.78 -0.21
N ASP A 16 6.79 -6.09 -1.48
CA ASP A 16 7.11 -7.42 -1.99
C ASP A 16 8.60 -7.72 -1.88
N LYS A 17 9.43 -6.70 -2.07
CA LYS A 17 10.86 -6.87 -1.97
C LYS A 17 11.35 -6.93 -0.54
N GLY A 18 10.47 -6.71 0.41
CA GLY A 18 10.86 -6.73 1.81
C GLY A 18 11.52 -5.47 2.29
N GLN A 19 11.54 -4.42 1.48
CA GLN A 19 12.13 -3.15 1.89
C GLN A 19 11.22 -2.36 2.80
N TRP A 20 9.92 -2.52 2.63
CA TRP A 20 8.92 -1.83 3.44
C TRP A 20 8.18 -2.84 4.27
N LYS A 21 7.94 -2.48 5.52
CA LYS A 21 7.13 -3.30 6.41
C LYS A 21 5.75 -2.67 6.57
N THR A 22 4.93 -3.32 7.37
CA THR A 22 3.56 -2.86 7.56
C THR A 22 3.50 -1.38 7.91
N LYS A 23 4.37 -0.94 8.78
CA LYS A 23 4.34 0.44 9.22
C LYS A 23 4.58 1.41 8.06
N ALA A 24 5.50 1.06 7.19
CA ALA A 24 5.79 1.93 6.05
C ALA A 24 4.61 1.97 5.10
N VAL A 25 3.95 0.84 4.89
CA VAL A 25 2.79 0.80 4.01
C VAL A 25 1.65 1.63 4.62
N LYS A 26 1.49 1.57 5.93
CA LYS A 26 0.47 2.38 6.59
C LYS A 26 0.76 3.87 6.41
N ASN A 27 2.03 4.24 6.45
CA ASN A 27 2.40 5.63 6.21
C ASN A 27 2.01 6.06 4.81
N ALA A 28 2.12 5.17 3.85
CA ALA A 28 1.71 5.49 2.49
C ALA A 28 0.23 5.82 2.44
N VAL A 29 -0.58 5.13 3.23
CA VAL A 29 -2.01 5.45 3.29
C VAL A 29 -2.20 6.83 3.92
N ILE A 30 -1.46 7.12 4.97
CA ILE A 30 -1.58 8.41 5.63
C ILE A 30 -1.20 9.54 4.69
N LYS A 31 -0.20 9.33 3.85
CA LYS A 31 0.25 10.34 2.91
C LYS A 31 -0.60 10.35 1.63
N HIS A 32 -1.61 9.50 1.58
CA HIS A 32 -2.50 9.43 0.42
C HIS A 32 -1.79 8.93 -0.83
N TRP A 33 -0.72 8.20 -0.66
CA TRP A 33 -0.08 7.53 -1.79
C TRP A 33 -0.93 6.37 -2.27
N ILE A 34 -1.58 5.70 -1.34
CA ILE A 34 -2.51 4.62 -1.64
C ILE A 34 -3.72 4.81 -0.72
N THR A 35 -4.78 4.07 -1.01
CA THR A 35 -5.97 4.11 -0.19
C THR A 35 -5.97 2.95 0.80
N ALA A 36 -6.92 2.99 1.75
CA ALA A 36 -7.05 1.90 2.70
C ALA A 36 -7.39 0.60 1.99
N GLU A 37 -8.18 0.70 0.92
CA GLU A 37 -8.51 -0.50 0.16
C GLU A 37 -7.27 -1.07 -0.52
N GLU A 38 -6.43 -0.20 -1.02
CA GLU A 38 -5.20 -0.66 -1.64
C GLU A 38 -4.26 -1.25 -0.61
N PHE A 39 -4.25 -0.69 0.59
CA PHE A 39 -3.49 -1.29 1.66
C PHE A 39 -3.92 -2.73 1.88
N LYS A 40 -5.23 -2.96 1.89
CA LYS A 40 -5.74 -4.30 2.07
C LYS A 40 -5.30 -5.22 0.95
N GLU A 41 -5.29 -4.71 -0.28
CA GLU A 41 -4.86 -5.53 -1.41
C GLU A 41 -3.39 -5.93 -1.29
N ILE A 42 -2.58 -5.03 -0.81
CA ILE A 42 -1.16 -5.31 -0.70
C ILE A 42 -0.88 -6.23 0.48
N MET A 43 -1.46 -5.91 1.63
CA MET A 43 -1.13 -6.61 2.86
C MET A 43 -1.99 -7.84 3.10
N GLY A 44 -3.18 -7.87 2.53
CA GLY A 44 -4.12 -8.94 2.82
C GLY A 44 -4.85 -8.75 4.13
N GLU A 45 -4.74 -7.59 4.74
CA GLU A 45 -5.39 -7.28 6.01
C GLU A 45 -6.06 -5.94 5.92
N ASP A 46 -7.08 -5.76 6.75
CA ASP A 46 -7.75 -4.48 6.82
C ASP A 46 -6.83 -3.41 7.38
N TYR A 47 -6.95 -2.22 6.83
CA TYR A 47 -6.23 -1.08 7.35
C TYR A 47 -6.88 -0.62 8.65
N GLU A 48 -6.08 -0.40 9.63
CA GLU A 48 -6.60 0.08 10.90
C GLU A 48 -5.93 1.34 11.28
#